data_c64845bae0f063602d7c7ad9850391cb
#
_entry.id   c64845bae0f063602d7c7ad9850391cb
#
_cell.length_a   1.000
_cell.length_b   1.000
_cell.length_c   1.000
_cell.angle_alpha   90.00
_cell.angle_beta   90.00
_cell.angle_gamma   90.00
#
_symmetry.space_group_name_H-M   'P 1'
#
loop_
_entity.id
_entity.type
_entity.pdbx_description
1 polymer ?
#
loop_
_entity_poly.entity_id
_entity_poly.type
_entity_poly.pdbx_seq_one_letter_code
_entity_poly.pdbx_strand_id
1 'polypeptide(L)'
;NTQAFALLKPDVVFINAARGFLVDAAACADFFIKHPGATAMLDVHEPEPFGPTYPLLDIKNVHLSPHLAAATDAAQVNMSWVVRDVWRVLNNEEPQFAAV
;
A
#
# COMPACT_ATOMS: atom_id res chain seq x y z
N ASN A 1 10.85 8.60 3.96
CA ASN A 1 11.33 9.96 4.24
C ASN A 1 11.95 10.59 2.99
N THR A 2 12.25 11.89 3.02
CA THR A 2 12.80 12.68 1.91
C THR A 2 14.09 12.08 1.33
N GLN A 3 14.97 11.55 2.16
CA GLN A 3 16.24 10.96 1.70
C GLN A 3 15.99 9.71 0.85
N ALA A 4 15.03 8.87 1.23
CA ALA A 4 14.67 7.69 0.44
C ALA A 4 14.02 8.08 -0.91
N PHE A 5 13.15 9.08 -0.92
CA PHE A 5 12.56 9.59 -2.16
C PHE A 5 13.60 10.20 -3.11
N ALA A 6 14.63 10.85 -2.58
CA ALA A 6 15.71 11.42 -3.40
C ALA A 6 16.54 10.37 -4.18
N LEU A 7 16.43 9.10 -3.83
CA LEU A 7 17.09 7.98 -4.53
C LEU A 7 16.24 7.40 -5.66
N LEU A 8 14.98 7.80 -5.77
CA LEU A 8 14.08 7.29 -6.81
C LEU A 8 14.37 7.95 -8.17
N LYS A 9 14.04 7.21 -9.22
CA LYS A 9 14.10 7.75 -10.58
C LYS A 9 13.01 8.81 -10.78
N PRO A 10 13.26 9.86 -11.60
CA PRO A 10 12.29 10.94 -11.82
C PRO A 10 11.03 10.53 -12.60
N ASP A 11 10.99 9.32 -13.13
CA ASP A 11 9.90 8.71 -13.90
C ASP A 11 9.35 7.42 -13.22
N VAL A 12 9.59 7.25 -11.93
CA VAL A 12 9.20 6.04 -11.19
C VAL A 12 7.69 5.86 -11.15
N VAL A 13 7.25 4.60 -11.20
CA VAL A 13 5.91 4.18 -10.76
C VAL A 13 6.05 3.62 -9.34
N PHE A 14 5.46 4.34 -8.38
CA PHE A 14 5.51 4.02 -6.97
C PHE A 14 4.16 3.48 -6.50
N ILE A 15 4.12 2.26 -5.95
CA ILE A 15 2.88 1.61 -5.49
C ILE A 15 3.01 1.26 -4.02
N ASN A 16 2.00 1.67 -3.21
CA ASN A 16 1.87 1.24 -1.83
C ASN A 16 0.48 0.65 -1.58
N ALA A 17 0.42 -0.67 -1.45
CA ALA A 17 -0.77 -1.42 -1.05
C ALA A 17 -0.52 -2.20 0.26
N ALA A 18 0.50 -1.81 1.03
CA ALA A 18 0.88 -2.49 2.27
C ALA A 18 0.30 -1.77 3.50
N ARG A 19 0.92 -0.65 3.91
CA ARG A 19 0.44 0.18 5.04
C ARG A 19 0.84 1.64 4.83
N GLY A 20 -0.03 2.57 5.25
CA GLY A 20 0.18 4.01 5.12
C GLY A 20 1.41 4.52 5.86
N PHE A 21 1.63 4.09 7.11
CA PHE A 21 2.75 4.53 7.94
C PHE A 21 4.15 4.20 7.40
N LEU A 22 4.26 3.34 6.38
CA LEU A 22 5.54 3.06 5.71
C LEU A 22 6.02 4.24 4.86
N VAL A 23 5.13 5.17 4.53
CA VAL A 23 5.38 6.30 3.65
C VAL A 23 5.15 7.61 4.40
N ASP A 24 6.15 8.46 4.42
CA ASP A 24 6.02 9.84 4.84
C ASP A 24 5.23 10.60 3.75
N ALA A 25 3.98 10.93 4.03
CA ALA A 25 3.05 11.52 3.06
C ALA A 25 3.53 12.90 2.55
N ALA A 26 4.15 13.71 3.42
CA ALA A 26 4.66 15.02 3.03
C ALA A 26 5.88 14.88 2.09
N ALA A 27 6.83 14.01 2.42
CA ALA A 27 7.98 13.74 1.57
C ALA A 27 7.57 13.10 0.22
N CYS A 28 6.54 12.26 0.23
CA CYS A 28 5.94 11.69 -0.97
C CYS A 28 5.33 12.81 -1.85
N ALA A 29 4.52 13.68 -1.28
CA ALA A 29 3.91 14.80 -1.98
C ALA A 29 4.96 15.71 -2.63
N ASP A 30 5.98 16.11 -1.86
CA ASP A 30 7.10 16.93 -2.34
C ASP A 30 7.82 16.30 -3.55
N PHE A 31 8.01 14.98 -3.52
CA PHE A 31 8.66 14.27 -4.62
C PHE A 31 7.79 14.29 -5.89
N PHE A 32 6.52 13.91 -5.79
CA PHE A 32 5.63 13.79 -6.96
C PHE A 32 5.26 15.15 -7.55
N ILE A 33 5.20 16.22 -6.76
CA ILE A 33 5.07 17.59 -7.26
C ILE A 33 6.30 18.00 -8.12
N LYS A 34 7.50 17.63 -7.69
CA LYS A 34 8.75 17.96 -8.39
C LYS A 34 9.02 17.08 -9.62
N HIS A 35 8.40 15.91 -9.68
CA HIS A 35 8.64 14.93 -10.74
C HIS A 35 7.34 14.55 -11.45
N PRO A 36 6.81 15.40 -12.34
CA PRO A 36 5.53 15.17 -13.01
C PRO A 36 5.53 13.96 -13.97
N GLY A 37 6.71 13.43 -14.30
CA GLY A 37 6.86 12.18 -15.07
C GLY A 37 6.72 10.90 -14.23
N ALA A 38 6.80 11.02 -12.89
CA ALA A 38 6.57 9.90 -11.99
C ALA A 38 5.08 9.72 -11.71
N THR A 39 4.67 8.54 -11.25
CA THR A 39 3.28 8.24 -10.86
C THR A 39 3.26 7.50 -9.53
N ALA A 40 2.36 7.88 -8.61
CA ALA A 40 2.07 7.13 -7.40
C ALA A 40 0.66 6.52 -7.44
N MET A 41 0.54 5.27 -6.94
CA MET A 41 -0.72 4.57 -6.69
C MET A 41 -0.73 4.08 -5.24
N LEU A 42 -1.59 4.67 -4.42
CA LEU A 42 -1.60 4.46 -2.97
C LEU A 42 -2.98 4.00 -2.53
N ASP A 43 -3.07 2.77 -2.03
CA ASP A 43 -4.32 2.19 -1.52
C ASP A 43 -4.42 2.27 0.01
N VAL A 44 -3.34 2.68 0.67
CA VAL A 44 -3.23 2.76 2.13
C VAL A 44 -2.67 4.11 2.56
N HIS A 45 -3.14 4.65 3.69
CA HIS A 45 -2.87 6.01 4.12
C HIS A 45 -2.56 6.09 5.62
N GLU A 46 -2.03 7.25 6.06
CA GLU A 46 -1.84 7.56 7.47
C GLU A 46 -2.13 9.06 7.67
N PRO A 47 -3.18 9.43 8.44
CA PRO A 47 -4.18 8.55 9.05
C PRO A 47 -5.13 7.91 8.03
N GLU A 48 -5.88 6.89 8.45
CA GLU A 48 -6.91 6.25 7.65
C GLU A 48 -8.22 6.17 8.45
N PRO A 49 -9.33 6.79 7.97
CA PRO A 49 -9.42 7.59 6.75
C PRO A 49 -8.66 8.91 6.85
N PHE A 50 -8.16 9.39 5.72
CA PHE A 50 -7.50 10.69 5.66
C PHE A 50 -8.51 11.84 5.59
N GLY A 51 -8.13 13.01 6.13
CA GLY A 51 -8.94 14.22 6.12
C GLY A 51 -8.65 15.16 4.93
N PRO A 52 -9.35 16.29 4.85
CA PRO A 52 -9.23 17.23 3.73
C PRO A 52 -7.87 17.95 3.64
N THR A 53 -7.02 17.83 4.66
CA THR A 53 -5.67 18.41 4.69
C THR A 53 -4.58 17.38 4.36
N TYR A 54 -4.96 16.22 3.83
CA TYR A 54 -3.99 15.16 3.52
C TYR A 54 -3.02 15.62 2.42
N PRO A 55 -1.69 15.54 2.63
CA PRO A 55 -0.70 16.16 1.76
C PRO A 55 -0.71 15.67 0.31
N LEU A 56 -1.27 14.49 0.06
CA LEU A 56 -1.28 13.83 -1.25
C LEU A 56 -2.54 14.13 -2.08
N LEU A 57 -3.50 14.89 -1.53
CA LEU A 57 -4.68 15.32 -2.28
C LEU A 57 -4.30 16.27 -3.42
N ASP A 58 -5.08 16.21 -4.51
CA ASP A 58 -4.99 17.12 -5.66
C ASP A 58 -3.65 17.14 -6.41
N ILE A 59 -2.75 16.18 -6.16
CA ILE A 59 -1.52 16.00 -6.91
C ILE A 59 -1.83 15.14 -8.15
N LYS A 60 -1.67 15.71 -9.35
CA LYS A 60 -2.13 15.13 -10.63
C LYS A 60 -1.63 13.72 -10.93
N ASN A 61 -0.41 13.41 -10.54
CA ASN A 61 0.25 12.15 -10.77
C ASN A 61 0.26 11.23 -9.53
N VAL A 62 -0.60 11.53 -8.54
CA VAL A 62 -0.84 10.68 -7.37
C VAL A 62 -2.28 10.20 -7.38
N HIS A 63 -2.47 8.89 -7.41
CA HIS A 63 -3.77 8.22 -7.40
C HIS A 63 -4.00 7.57 -6.04
N LEU A 64 -5.09 7.93 -5.39
CA LEU A 64 -5.47 7.44 -4.06
C LEU A 64 -6.70 6.55 -4.18
N SER A 65 -6.70 5.41 -3.49
CA SER A 65 -7.89 4.57 -3.32
C SER A 65 -8.12 4.29 -1.83
N PRO A 66 -9.38 4.09 -1.39
CA PRO A 66 -9.70 4.02 0.02
C PRO A 66 -9.54 2.58 0.58
N HIS A 67 -8.33 2.00 0.51
CA HIS A 67 -7.97 0.68 1.03
C HIS A 67 -8.87 -0.43 0.46
N LEU A 68 -8.95 -0.51 -0.88
CA LEU A 68 -9.85 -1.41 -1.60
C LEU A 68 -9.23 -2.75 -2.01
N ALA A 69 -7.94 -2.98 -1.78
CA ALA A 69 -7.26 -4.20 -2.25
C ALA A 69 -7.92 -5.50 -1.75
N ALA A 70 -8.54 -5.47 -0.57
CA ALA A 70 -9.27 -6.60 0.01
C ALA A 70 -10.79 -6.58 -0.25
N ALA A 71 -11.31 -5.62 -1.01
CA ALA A 71 -12.77 -5.41 -1.16
C ALA A 71 -13.42 -6.20 -2.30
N THR A 72 -12.67 -7.07 -2.98
CA THR A 72 -13.22 -7.96 -4.01
C THR A 72 -13.66 -9.30 -3.43
N ASP A 73 -14.68 -9.94 -4.03
CA ASP A 73 -15.14 -11.27 -3.62
C ASP A 73 -13.99 -12.30 -3.64
N ALA A 74 -13.14 -12.24 -4.66
CA ALA A 74 -11.99 -13.12 -4.78
C ALA A 74 -10.96 -12.89 -3.65
N ALA A 75 -10.71 -11.64 -3.25
CA ALA A 75 -9.81 -11.31 -2.14
C ALA A 75 -10.37 -11.83 -0.81
N GLN A 76 -11.69 -11.66 -0.57
CA GLN A 76 -12.38 -12.17 0.62
C GLN A 76 -12.24 -13.70 0.73
N VAL A 77 -12.50 -14.42 -0.36
CA VAL A 77 -12.33 -15.88 -0.41
C VAL A 77 -10.87 -16.27 -0.17
N ASN A 78 -9.92 -15.62 -0.83
CA ASN A 78 -8.49 -15.94 -0.69
C ASN A 78 -7.97 -15.69 0.73
N MET A 79 -8.39 -14.59 1.37
CA MET A 79 -8.02 -14.34 2.77
C MET A 79 -8.58 -15.38 3.74
N SER A 80 -9.79 -15.93 3.46
CA SER A 80 -10.39 -16.97 4.31
C SER A 80 -9.66 -18.31 4.22
N TRP A 81 -8.82 -18.54 3.19
CA TRP A 81 -8.09 -19.79 3.03
C TRP A 81 -7.02 -20.03 4.09
N VAL A 82 -6.64 -19.03 4.87
CA VAL A 82 -5.75 -19.22 6.04
C VAL A 82 -6.27 -20.30 7.00
N VAL A 83 -7.58 -20.51 7.06
CA VAL A 83 -8.20 -21.56 7.88
C VAL A 83 -7.69 -22.96 7.49
N ARG A 84 -7.31 -23.19 6.23
CA ARG A 84 -6.74 -24.47 5.78
C ARG A 84 -5.39 -24.74 6.42
N ASP A 85 -4.55 -23.73 6.54
CA ASP A 85 -3.25 -23.85 7.19
C ASP A 85 -3.39 -23.99 8.71
N VAL A 86 -4.35 -23.30 9.32
CA VAL A 86 -4.72 -23.54 10.73
C VAL A 86 -5.15 -25.01 10.94
N TRP A 87 -6.01 -25.53 10.05
CA TRP A 87 -6.44 -26.95 10.12
C TRP A 87 -5.24 -27.91 9.99
N ARG A 88 -4.32 -27.68 9.04
CA ARG A 88 -3.12 -28.48 8.85
C ARG A 88 -2.27 -28.51 10.12
N VAL A 89 -1.97 -27.35 10.69
CA VAL A 89 -1.18 -27.24 11.94
C VAL A 89 -1.83 -27.95 13.10
N LEU A 90 -3.16 -27.86 13.25
CA LEU A 90 -3.90 -28.57 14.29
C LEU A 90 -3.88 -30.10 14.12
N ASN A 91 -3.62 -30.58 12.89
CA ASN A 91 -3.44 -32.01 12.59
C ASN A 91 -1.96 -32.43 12.51
N ASN A 92 -1.04 -31.62 13.02
CA ASN A 92 0.41 -31.84 12.95
C ASN A 92 0.97 -31.96 11.52
N GLU A 93 0.34 -31.27 10.55
CA GLU A 93 0.82 -31.13 9.17
C GLU A 93 1.51 -29.78 9.00
N GLU A 94 2.49 -29.71 8.08
CA GLU A 94 3.13 -28.44 7.73
C GLU A 94 2.14 -27.49 7.03
N PRO A 95 2.13 -26.19 7.37
CA PRO A 95 1.32 -25.21 6.66
C PRO A 95 1.80 -25.08 5.22
N GLN A 96 0.90 -24.79 4.30
CA GLN A 96 1.21 -24.60 2.89
C GLN A 96 1.82 -23.20 2.62
N PHE A 97 1.40 -22.18 3.38
CA PHE A 97 1.78 -20.78 3.24
C PHE A 97 2.27 -20.21 4.58
N ALA A 98 3.35 -20.80 5.12
CA ALA A 98 3.96 -20.27 6.33
C ALA A 98 4.56 -18.87 6.08
N ALA A 99 4.31 -17.93 6.98
CA ALA A 99 5.05 -16.69 7.02
C ALA A 99 6.46 -16.98 7.57
N VAL A 100 7.48 -16.60 6.82
CA VAL A 100 8.90 -16.68 7.19
C VAL A 100 9.39 -15.36 7.75
#